data_da55899fdae33db64597705c99244f91
#
_entry.id   da55899fdae33db64597705c99244f91
#
_cell.length_a   1.000
_cell.length_b   1.000
_cell.length_c   1.000
_cell.angle_alpha   90.00
_cell.angle_beta   90.00
_cell.angle_gamma   90.00
#
_symmetry.space_group_name_H-M   'P 1'
#
loop_
_entity.id
_entity.type
_entity.pdbx_description
1 polymer ?
#
loop_
_entity_poly.entity_id
_entity_poly.type
_entity_poly.pdbx_seq_one_letter_code
_entity_poly.pdbx_strand_id
1 'polypeptide(L)'
;MQMQITDIKVRKLFDEGPMKAIVSVTFDGQLAVHDIKVIYARDKYFIVMPSRKNPDDTYRDIVHPINAQFRGILESAVIAAYETELKAAKEAQAAEAAQEAEAVSEVQ
;
A
#
# COMPACT_ATOMS: atom_id res chain seq x y z
N MET A 1 7.01 18.97 -18.18
CA MET A 1 7.67 17.90 -17.40
C MET A 1 6.66 17.17 -16.55
N GLN A 2 6.70 15.85 -16.60
CA GLN A 2 5.83 15.06 -15.74
C GLN A 2 6.60 14.64 -14.49
N MET A 3 5.91 14.71 -13.37
CA MET A 3 6.44 14.22 -12.11
C MET A 3 6.46 12.69 -12.14
N GLN A 4 7.59 12.10 -11.79
CA GLN A 4 7.78 10.66 -11.86
C GLN A 4 7.78 10.04 -10.47
N ILE A 5 7.16 8.87 -10.38
CA ILE A 5 7.23 8.06 -9.17
C ILE A 5 8.57 7.33 -9.18
N THR A 6 9.43 7.62 -8.20
CA THR A 6 10.78 7.08 -8.14
C THR A 6 10.95 6.00 -7.08
N ASP A 7 10.05 5.93 -6.12
CA ASP A 7 10.09 4.88 -5.11
C ASP A 7 8.70 4.70 -4.48
N ILE A 8 8.37 3.46 -4.15
CA ILE A 8 7.14 3.13 -3.43
C ILE A 8 7.50 2.14 -2.33
N LYS A 9 7.13 2.46 -1.10
CA LYS A 9 7.37 1.58 0.06
C LYS A 9 6.07 1.22 0.72
N VAL A 10 5.78 -0.08 0.78
CA VAL A 10 4.63 -0.58 1.53
C VAL A 10 5.05 -0.65 2.99
N ARG A 11 4.47 0.24 3.81
CA ARG A 11 4.85 0.38 5.22
C ARG A 11 4.18 -0.64 6.11
N LYS A 12 2.95 -1.00 5.79
CA LYS A 12 2.18 -1.93 6.60
C LYS A 12 1.17 -2.68 5.75
N LEU A 13 1.00 -3.96 6.03
CA LEU A 13 -0.02 -4.81 5.40
C LEU A 13 -1.04 -5.21 6.46
N PHE A 14 -2.31 -5.31 6.06
CA PHE A 14 -3.40 -5.71 6.94
C PHE A 14 -4.09 -6.95 6.38
N ASP A 15 -4.41 -7.89 7.25
CA ASP A 15 -5.06 -9.14 6.86
C ASP A 15 -6.57 -9.04 6.86
N GLU A 16 -7.14 -8.13 7.64
CA GLU A 16 -8.59 -8.03 7.83
C GLU A 16 -9.10 -6.64 7.49
N GLY A 17 -10.38 -6.59 7.10
CA GLY A 17 -11.06 -5.34 6.80
C GLY A 17 -10.78 -4.83 5.40
N PRO A 18 -11.39 -3.69 5.06
CA PRO A 18 -11.23 -3.10 3.71
C PRO A 18 -9.87 -2.45 3.50
N MET A 19 -9.21 -1.94 4.54
CA MET A 19 -7.88 -1.36 4.39
C MET A 19 -6.84 -2.45 4.30
N LYS A 20 -6.10 -2.50 3.19
CA LYS A 20 -5.15 -3.58 2.91
C LYS A 20 -3.70 -3.18 3.13
N ALA A 21 -3.35 -1.93 2.97
CA ALA A 21 -1.97 -1.47 3.14
C ALA A 21 -1.88 0.02 3.38
N ILE A 22 -0.77 0.43 3.99
CA ILE A 22 -0.35 1.83 4.09
C ILE A 22 0.96 1.95 3.33
N VAL A 23 1.03 2.93 2.44
CA VAL A 23 2.11 3.06 1.46
C VAL A 23 2.68 4.48 1.47
N SER A 24 3.98 4.59 1.25
CA SER A 24 4.65 5.88 1.02
C SER A 24 5.17 5.90 -0.41
N VAL A 25 5.01 7.03 -1.09
CA VAL A 25 5.44 7.20 -2.48
C VAL A 25 6.38 8.40 -2.56
N THR A 26 7.50 8.22 -3.27
CA THR A 26 8.46 9.29 -3.52
C THR A 26 8.39 9.70 -4.98
N PHE A 27 8.39 11.01 -5.21
CA PHE A 27 8.32 11.59 -6.54
C PHE A 27 9.62 12.32 -6.86
N ASP A 28 10.20 12.03 -8.01
CA ASP A 28 11.44 12.65 -8.51
C ASP A 28 12.61 12.59 -7.49
N GLY A 29 12.57 11.62 -6.58
CA GLY A 29 13.58 11.53 -5.53
C GLY A 29 13.63 12.71 -4.58
N GLN A 30 12.60 13.55 -4.58
CA GLN A 30 12.62 14.82 -3.85
C GLN A 30 11.42 15.05 -2.95
N LEU A 31 10.29 14.43 -3.23
CA LEU A 31 9.06 14.62 -2.46
C LEU A 31 8.47 13.26 -2.08
N ALA A 32 8.25 13.05 -0.80
CA ALA A 32 7.61 11.83 -0.31
C ALA A 32 6.21 12.14 0.23
N VAL A 33 5.25 11.31 -0.14
CA VAL A 33 3.89 11.37 0.39
C VAL A 33 3.64 10.11 1.19
N HIS A 34 3.31 10.27 2.47
CA HIS A 34 3.07 9.16 3.39
C HIS A 34 1.57 8.94 3.59
N ASP A 35 1.23 7.80 4.17
CA ASP A 35 -0.15 7.46 4.58
C ASP A 35 -1.14 7.36 3.42
N ILE A 36 -0.67 6.93 2.26
CA ILE A 36 -1.54 6.53 1.17
C ILE A 36 -2.06 5.14 1.50
N LYS A 37 -3.37 4.94 1.48
CA LYS A 37 -3.99 3.67 1.86
C LYS A 37 -4.47 2.91 0.65
N VAL A 38 -4.24 1.60 0.64
CA VAL A 38 -4.82 0.70 -0.36
C VAL A 38 -6.07 0.09 0.25
N ILE A 39 -7.19 0.28 -0.43
CA ILE A 39 -8.51 -0.17 0.03
C ILE A 39 -9.05 -1.18 -0.98
N TYR A 40 -9.67 -2.24 -0.47
CA TYR A 40 -10.42 -3.19 -1.29
C TYR A 40 -11.88 -3.15 -0.86
N ALA A 41 -12.74 -2.74 -1.77
CA ALA A 41 -14.17 -2.68 -1.54
C ALA A 41 -14.89 -2.83 -2.87
N ARG A 42 -16.07 -3.45 -2.85
CA ARG A 42 -16.90 -3.64 -4.05
C ARG A 42 -16.14 -4.36 -5.18
N ASP A 43 -15.35 -5.39 -4.79
CA ASP A 43 -14.53 -6.20 -5.71
C ASP A 43 -13.48 -5.39 -6.48
N LYS A 44 -13.01 -4.28 -5.91
CA LYS A 44 -12.07 -3.39 -6.57
C LYS A 44 -11.04 -2.83 -5.59
N TYR A 45 -9.79 -2.74 -6.02
CA TYR A 45 -8.75 -2.01 -5.29
C TYR A 45 -8.75 -0.54 -5.70
N PHE A 46 -8.59 0.33 -4.73
CA PHE A 46 -8.38 1.75 -5.01
C PHE A 46 -7.51 2.35 -3.91
N ILE A 47 -7.02 3.57 -4.14
CA ILE A 47 -6.20 4.27 -3.16
C ILE A 47 -6.99 5.40 -2.51
N VAL A 48 -6.67 5.65 -1.23
CA VAL A 48 -7.18 6.80 -0.48
C VAL A 48 -5.98 7.65 -0.08
N MET A 49 -6.01 8.90 -0.48
CA MET A 49 -4.94 9.85 -0.19
C MET A 49 -5.00 10.27 1.28
N PRO A 50 -3.86 10.74 1.85
CA PRO A 50 -3.86 11.24 3.22
C PRO A 50 -4.83 12.40 3.35
N SER A 51 -5.67 12.35 4.39
CA SER A 51 -6.72 13.33 4.59
C SER A 51 -6.75 13.80 6.03
N ARG A 52 -7.41 14.93 6.24
CA ARG A 52 -7.59 15.52 7.56
C ARG A 52 -9.08 15.71 7.83
N LYS A 53 -9.47 15.40 9.07
CA LYS A 53 -10.85 15.61 9.50
C LYS A 53 -11.07 17.08 9.87
N ASN A 54 -12.10 17.68 9.30
CA ASN A 54 -12.50 19.03 9.62
C ASN A 54 -13.40 19.08 10.86
N PRO A 55 -13.57 20.25 11.48
CA PRO A 55 -14.46 20.38 12.66
C PRO A 55 -15.91 19.99 12.40
N ASP A 56 -16.37 20.02 11.15
CA ASP A 56 -17.75 19.66 10.75
C ASP A 56 -17.90 18.18 10.42
N ASP A 57 -16.91 17.33 10.82
CA ASP A 57 -16.86 15.89 10.57
C ASP A 57 -16.68 15.48 9.10
N THR A 58 -16.40 16.43 8.21
CA THR A 58 -16.03 16.11 6.84
C THR A 58 -14.51 15.85 6.75
N TYR A 59 -14.08 15.12 5.70
CA TYR A 59 -12.68 14.86 5.44
C TYR A 59 -12.22 15.61 4.21
N ARG A 60 -11.00 16.13 4.29
CA ARG A 60 -10.39 16.81 3.17
C ARG A 60 -9.00 16.23 2.93
N ASP A 61 -8.71 15.89 1.69
CA ASP A 61 -7.38 15.40 1.32
C ASP A 61 -6.33 16.48 1.57
N ILE A 62 -5.24 16.08 2.20
CA ILE A 62 -4.09 16.97 2.42
C ILE A 62 -3.34 17.13 1.10
N VAL A 63 -3.25 16.05 0.32
CA VAL A 63 -2.59 16.04 -0.97
C VAL A 63 -3.35 15.07 -1.87
N HIS A 64 -3.51 15.40 -3.14
CA HIS A 64 -4.20 14.52 -4.09
C HIS A 64 -3.81 14.85 -5.52
N PRO A 65 -3.91 13.86 -6.45
CA PRO A 65 -3.75 14.15 -7.88
C PRO A 65 -4.89 15.03 -8.35
N ILE A 66 -4.59 16.00 -9.19
CA ILE A 66 -5.58 16.96 -9.66
C ILE A 66 -6.07 16.68 -11.08
N ASN A 67 -5.59 15.62 -11.70
CA ASN A 67 -6.09 15.17 -13.00
C ASN A 67 -6.25 13.66 -13.02
N ALA A 68 -7.14 13.18 -13.88
CA ALA A 68 -7.46 11.76 -13.96
C ALA A 68 -6.29 10.93 -14.47
N GLN A 69 -5.48 11.47 -15.36
CA GLN A 69 -4.34 10.77 -15.91
C GLN A 69 -3.31 10.45 -14.84
N PHE A 70 -2.92 11.42 -14.04
CA PHE A 70 -1.95 11.21 -12.95
C PHE A 70 -2.52 10.31 -11.86
N ARG A 71 -3.81 10.47 -11.55
CA ARG A 71 -4.46 9.61 -10.57
C ARG A 71 -4.41 8.15 -10.99
N GLY A 72 -4.65 7.85 -12.26
CA GLY A 72 -4.56 6.50 -12.78
C GLY A 72 -3.15 5.94 -12.70
N ILE A 73 -2.14 6.75 -13.03
CA ILE A 73 -0.74 6.36 -12.93
C ILE A 73 -0.37 6.04 -11.48
N LEU A 74 -0.72 6.91 -10.55
CA LEU A 74 -0.42 6.74 -9.14
C LEU A 74 -1.13 5.53 -8.56
N GLU A 75 -2.43 5.39 -8.84
CA GLU A 75 -3.22 4.28 -8.34
C GLU A 75 -2.68 2.94 -8.86
N SER A 76 -2.40 2.84 -10.15
CA SER A 76 -1.84 1.61 -10.74
C SER A 76 -0.49 1.26 -10.14
N ALA A 77 0.38 2.24 -9.95
CA ALA A 77 1.71 2.01 -9.41
C ALA A 77 1.64 1.54 -7.94
N VAL A 78 0.79 2.18 -7.14
CA VAL A 78 0.63 1.82 -5.73
C VAL A 78 0.03 0.42 -5.59
N ILE A 79 -1.00 0.10 -6.36
CA ILE A 79 -1.63 -1.22 -6.31
C ILE A 79 -0.65 -2.31 -6.76
N ALA A 80 0.12 -2.07 -7.81
CA ALA A 80 1.14 -3.02 -8.28
C ALA A 80 2.20 -3.28 -7.20
N ALA A 81 2.67 -2.24 -6.53
CA ALA A 81 3.63 -2.37 -5.44
C ALA A 81 3.03 -3.14 -4.26
N TYR A 82 1.78 -2.88 -3.93
CA TYR A 82 1.06 -3.61 -2.88
C TYR A 82 0.97 -5.10 -3.22
N GLU A 83 0.58 -5.44 -4.44
CA GLU A 83 0.46 -6.85 -4.86
C GLU A 83 1.80 -7.57 -4.79
N THR A 84 2.89 -6.91 -5.19
CA THR A 84 4.23 -7.47 -5.12
C THR A 84 4.63 -7.74 -3.67
N GLU A 85 4.40 -6.80 -2.77
CA GLU A 85 4.71 -6.96 -1.36
C GLU A 85 3.83 -8.01 -0.69
N LEU A 86 2.57 -8.09 -1.05
CA LEU A 86 1.66 -9.09 -0.51
C LEU A 86 2.13 -10.50 -0.90
N LYS A 87 2.53 -10.70 -2.13
CA LYS A 87 3.06 -11.96 -2.61
C LYS A 87 4.34 -12.34 -1.87
N ALA A 88 5.26 -11.39 -1.70
CA ALA A 88 6.50 -11.63 -0.96
C ALA A 88 6.22 -11.97 0.51
N ALA A 89 5.26 -11.29 1.14
CA ALA A 89 4.89 -11.58 2.52
C ALA A 89 4.30 -12.98 2.67
N LYS A 90 3.45 -13.39 1.73
CA LYS A 90 2.86 -14.74 1.74
C LYS A 90 3.93 -15.81 1.54
N GLU A 91 4.88 -15.60 0.65
CA GLU A 91 6.00 -16.50 0.42
C GLU A 91 6.88 -16.60 1.65
N ALA A 92 7.16 -15.49 2.32
CA ALA A 92 7.94 -15.48 3.55
C ALA A 92 7.23 -16.24 4.67
N GLN A 93 5.93 -16.07 4.83
CA GLN A 93 5.14 -16.81 5.82
C GLN A 93 5.13 -18.30 5.53
N ALA A 94 4.99 -18.68 4.27
CA ALA A 94 5.04 -20.09 3.88
C ALA A 94 6.40 -20.70 4.17
N ALA A 95 7.49 -19.97 3.92
CA ALA A 95 8.84 -20.43 4.21
C ALA A 95 9.05 -20.57 5.72
N GLU A 96 8.59 -19.62 6.51
CA GLU A 96 8.68 -19.71 7.97
C GLU A 96 7.90 -20.89 8.52
N ALA A 97 6.67 -21.11 8.02
CA ALA A 97 5.84 -22.23 8.44
C ALA A 97 6.52 -23.57 8.09
N ALA A 98 7.13 -23.67 6.91
CA ALA A 98 7.86 -24.86 6.52
C ALA A 98 9.06 -25.11 7.42
N GLN A 99 9.82 -24.07 7.77
CA GLN A 99 10.96 -24.18 8.68
C GLN A 99 10.54 -24.58 10.08
N GLU A 100 9.46 -24.01 10.59
CA GLU A 100 8.93 -24.36 11.90
C GLU A 100 8.48 -25.82 11.94
N ALA A 101 7.82 -26.30 10.89
CA ALA A 101 7.39 -27.67 10.79
C ALA A 101 8.60 -28.64 10.78
N GLU A 102 9.66 -28.30 10.07
CA GLU A 102 10.90 -29.08 10.06
C GLU A 102 11.57 -29.09 11.43
N ALA A 103 11.64 -27.95 12.09
CA ALA A 103 12.24 -27.84 13.41
C ALA A 103 11.48 -28.70 14.44
N VAL A 104 10.16 -28.71 14.39
CA VAL A 104 9.32 -29.54 15.26
C VAL A 104 9.56 -31.02 15.00
N SER A 105 9.72 -31.40 13.73
CA SER A 105 10.01 -32.79 13.36
C SER A 105 11.35 -33.27 13.93
N GLU A 106 12.36 -32.40 13.93
CA GLU A 106 13.69 -32.75 14.42
C GLU A 106 13.73 -32.95 15.94
N VAL A 107 12.88 -32.27 16.68
CA VAL A 107 12.84 -32.36 18.14
C VAL A 107 12.19 -33.66 18.61
N GLN A 108 11.41 -34.31 17.78
CA GLN A 108 10.80 -35.60 18.08
C GLN A 108 11.73 -36.74 17.71
#